data_c54ce6f3ccab79a999c8e5d2924e716d
#
_entry.id   c54ce6f3ccab79a999c8e5d2924e716d
#
_cell.length_a   1.000
_cell.length_b   1.000
_cell.length_c   1.000
_cell.angle_alpha   90.00
_cell.angle_beta   90.00
_cell.angle_gamma   90.00
#
_symmetry.space_group_name_H-M   'P 1'
#
loop_
_entity.id
_entity.type
_entity.pdbx_description
1 polymer ?
#
loop_
_entity_poly.entity_id
_entity_poly.type
_entity_poly.pdbx_seq_one_letter_code
_entity_poly.pdbx_strand_id
1 'polypeptide(L)'
;MNFRIGEGWDVHALVPGRRLVIGGVEIAHSMGLLGHSDADVLLHAITDALLGAAALGDIGSHFPDTDVAFRGADSGVLLAEAARRVRAAGYDIGNIDSTVVEQAPRLAAHIPAMRMCIA
;
A
#
# COMPACT_ATOMS: atom_id res chain seq x y z
N MET A 1 7.54 1.57 -27.68
CA MET A 1 7.01 0.92 -26.49
C MET A 1 6.93 1.94 -25.36
N ASN A 2 5.77 2.11 -24.76
CA ASN A 2 5.59 3.06 -23.66
C ASN A 2 5.71 2.35 -22.33
N PHE A 3 6.87 2.48 -21.77
CA PHE A 3 7.22 1.91 -20.49
C PHE A 3 7.22 3.00 -19.41
N ARG A 4 6.62 2.69 -18.26
CA ARG A 4 6.69 3.54 -17.10
C ARG A 4 7.18 2.75 -15.91
N ILE A 5 8.03 3.37 -15.11
CA ILE A 5 8.52 2.81 -13.86
C ILE A 5 8.15 3.78 -12.75
N GLY A 6 7.61 3.26 -11.67
CA GLY A 6 7.27 4.03 -10.49
C GLY A 6 7.98 3.50 -9.26
N GLU A 7 8.22 4.38 -8.31
CA GLU A 7 8.84 4.06 -7.05
C GLU A 7 8.03 4.70 -5.93
N GLY A 8 7.80 3.96 -4.87
CA GLY A 8 7.09 4.44 -3.70
C GLY A 8 7.78 4.01 -2.42
N TRP A 9 7.78 4.90 -1.44
CA TRP A 9 8.36 4.67 -0.12
C TRP A 9 7.34 5.05 0.95
N ASP A 10 7.31 4.29 2.03
CA ASP A 10 6.49 4.62 3.18
C ASP A 10 7.14 4.13 4.45
N VAL A 11 6.93 4.86 5.53
CA VAL A 11 7.50 4.56 6.84
C VAL A 11 6.46 4.84 7.90
N HIS A 12 6.25 3.89 8.79
CA HIS A 12 5.40 4.05 9.96
C HIS A 12 6.09 3.49 11.19
N ALA A 13 5.88 4.14 12.33
CA ALA A 13 6.38 3.64 13.61
C ALA A 13 5.54 2.46 14.09
N LEU A 14 6.19 1.48 14.73
CA LEU A 14 5.49 0.43 15.47
C LEU A 14 5.14 0.92 16.87
N VAL A 15 3.89 0.78 17.24
CA VAL A 15 3.40 1.22 18.55
C VAL A 15 2.51 0.14 19.19
N PRO A 16 2.45 0.06 20.52
CA PRO A 16 1.55 -0.88 21.19
C PRO A 16 0.07 -0.53 20.95
N GLY A 17 -0.79 -1.54 21.05
CA GLY A 17 -2.23 -1.35 21.04
C GLY A 17 -2.88 -1.19 19.66
N ARG A 18 -2.14 -1.42 18.59
CA ARG A 18 -2.68 -1.39 17.24
C ARG A 18 -2.50 -2.74 16.55
N ARG A 19 -3.43 -3.06 15.65
CA ARG A 19 -3.27 -4.21 14.78
C ARG A 19 -2.11 -3.96 13.82
N LEU A 20 -1.38 -5.02 13.48
CA LEU A 20 -0.35 -4.96 12.46
C LEU A 20 -0.91 -5.51 11.15
N VAL A 21 -0.99 -4.66 10.15
CA VAL A 21 -1.44 -5.04 8.81
C VAL A 21 -0.34 -4.65 7.82
N ILE A 22 0.18 -5.60 7.09
CA ILE A 22 1.20 -5.38 6.05
C ILE A 22 0.83 -6.20 4.83
N GLY A 23 0.80 -5.56 3.66
CA GLY A 23 0.44 -6.22 2.41
C GLY A 23 -1.00 -6.74 2.40
N GLY A 24 -1.89 -6.10 3.15
CA GLY A 24 -3.27 -6.50 3.30
C GLY A 24 -3.48 -7.69 4.25
N VAL A 25 -2.42 -8.16 4.92
CA VAL A 25 -2.46 -9.32 5.82
C VAL A 25 -2.31 -8.87 7.26
N GLU A 26 -3.25 -9.26 8.11
CA GLU A 26 -3.15 -9.02 9.55
C GLU A 26 -2.18 -10.03 10.17
N ILE A 27 -1.20 -9.53 10.88
CA ILE A 27 -0.12 -10.33 11.47
C ILE A 27 -0.22 -10.26 12.98
N ALA A 28 -0.22 -11.42 13.64
CA ALA A 28 -0.25 -11.50 15.10
C ALA A 28 1.07 -10.93 15.66
N HIS A 29 0.96 -9.82 16.39
CA HIS A 29 2.09 -9.12 16.98
C HIS A 29 1.58 -8.20 18.08
N SER A 30 2.44 -7.89 19.06
CA SER A 30 2.08 -7.01 20.18
C SER A 30 1.99 -5.54 19.78
N MET A 31 2.54 -5.17 18.63
CA MET A 31 2.57 -3.78 18.14
C MET A 31 2.02 -3.72 16.74
N GLY A 32 1.51 -2.57 16.36
CA GLY A 32 1.05 -2.28 15.02
C GLY A 32 1.56 -0.95 14.51
N LEU A 33 1.35 -0.66 13.24
CA LEU A 33 1.84 0.56 12.61
C LEU A 33 0.95 1.74 12.99
N LEU A 34 1.58 2.86 13.35
CA LEU A 34 0.90 4.11 13.68
C LEU A 34 0.58 4.88 12.41
N GLY A 35 -0.66 5.29 12.25
CA GLY A 35 -1.09 6.10 11.13
C GLY A 35 -2.60 6.10 10.97
N HIS A 36 -3.07 6.77 9.92
CA HIS A 36 -4.48 6.75 9.54
C HIS A 36 -4.86 5.40 8.94
N SER A 37 -6.12 5.04 9.03
CA SER A 37 -6.64 3.74 8.58
C SER A 37 -5.85 2.57 9.20
N ASP A 38 -5.50 1.57 8.43
CA ASP A 38 -4.70 0.42 8.87
C ASP A 38 -3.19 0.70 8.89
N ALA A 39 -2.75 1.84 8.34
CA ALA A 39 -1.34 2.23 8.22
C ALA A 39 -0.49 1.16 7.49
N ASP A 40 -1.06 0.47 6.51
CA ASP A 40 -0.37 -0.58 5.75
C ASP A 40 0.76 0.03 4.91
N VAL A 41 1.97 -0.04 5.43
CA VAL A 41 3.15 0.58 4.84
C VAL A 41 3.46 0.03 3.44
N LEU A 42 3.22 -1.25 3.22
CA LEU A 42 3.50 -1.89 1.93
C LEU A 42 2.49 -1.45 0.87
N LEU A 43 1.20 -1.52 1.18
CA LEU A 43 0.17 -1.12 0.22
C LEU A 43 0.23 0.37 -0.09
N HIS A 44 0.60 1.22 0.87
CA HIS A 44 0.79 2.65 0.65
C HIS A 44 1.96 2.92 -0.31
N ALA A 45 3.08 2.24 -0.13
CA ALA A 45 4.24 2.39 -1.02
C ALA A 45 3.91 1.92 -2.44
N ILE A 46 3.22 0.81 -2.60
CA ILE A 46 2.79 0.31 -3.91
C ILE A 46 1.83 1.28 -4.58
N THR A 47 0.87 1.83 -3.83
CA THR A 47 -0.07 2.82 -4.35
C THR A 47 0.66 4.04 -4.90
N ASP A 48 1.62 4.58 -4.14
CA ASP A 48 2.43 5.71 -4.60
C ASP A 48 3.23 5.36 -5.86
N ALA A 49 3.80 4.16 -5.91
CA ALA A 49 4.59 3.73 -7.06
C ALA A 49 3.73 3.66 -8.34
N LEU A 50 2.52 3.12 -8.24
CA LEU A 50 1.61 3.03 -9.38
C LEU A 50 1.16 4.40 -9.87
N LEU A 51 0.76 5.27 -8.97
CA LEU A 51 0.32 6.62 -9.30
C LEU A 51 1.47 7.43 -9.89
N GLY A 52 2.65 7.34 -9.30
CA GLY A 52 3.85 8.03 -9.78
C GLY A 52 4.28 7.57 -11.17
N ALA A 53 4.23 6.27 -11.45
CA ALA A 53 4.57 5.72 -12.76
C ALA A 53 3.67 6.30 -13.86
N ALA A 54 2.39 6.47 -13.57
CA ALA A 54 1.42 7.03 -14.50
C ALA A 54 1.38 8.57 -14.50
N ALA A 55 2.25 9.22 -13.72
CA ALA A 55 2.28 10.67 -13.55
C ALA A 55 0.96 11.24 -13.03
N LEU A 56 0.30 10.50 -12.14
CA LEU A 56 -1.00 10.90 -11.56
C LEU A 56 -0.86 11.53 -10.17
N GLY A 57 0.36 11.65 -9.65
CA GLY A 57 0.60 12.20 -8.32
C GLY A 57 0.89 11.14 -7.28
N ASP A 58 0.27 11.25 -6.12
CA ASP A 58 0.53 10.40 -4.98
C ASP A 58 -0.76 10.02 -4.22
N ILE A 59 -0.62 9.17 -3.22
CA ILE A 59 -1.73 8.68 -2.42
C ILE A 59 -2.46 9.83 -1.70
N GLY A 60 -1.73 10.81 -1.19
CA GLY A 60 -2.33 11.94 -0.47
C GLY A 60 -3.18 12.83 -1.35
N SER A 61 -2.80 13.03 -2.60
CA SER A 61 -3.58 13.83 -3.54
C SER A 61 -4.83 13.13 -4.04
N HIS A 62 -4.81 11.80 -4.18
CA HIS A 62 -5.96 11.01 -4.61
C HIS A 62 -6.91 10.67 -3.47
N PHE A 63 -6.38 10.47 -2.27
CA PHE A 63 -7.14 10.01 -1.10
C PHE A 63 -6.83 10.88 0.12
N PRO A 64 -7.14 12.19 0.07
CA PRO A 64 -6.89 13.06 1.21
C PRO A 64 -7.75 12.66 2.40
N ASP A 65 -7.26 12.90 3.61
CA ASP A 65 -7.97 12.59 4.87
C ASP A 65 -9.33 13.28 4.95
N THR A 66 -9.51 14.37 4.20
CA THR A 66 -10.75 15.13 4.14
C THR A 66 -11.80 14.50 3.20
N ASP A 67 -11.42 13.51 2.39
CA ASP A 67 -12.35 12.87 1.47
C ASP A 67 -13.23 11.87 2.22
N VAL A 68 -14.50 12.19 2.35
CA VAL A 68 -15.48 11.36 3.07
C VAL A 68 -15.66 10.00 2.41
N ALA A 69 -15.52 9.91 1.09
CA ALA A 69 -15.75 8.67 0.33
C ALA A 69 -14.75 7.56 0.73
N PHE A 70 -13.55 7.95 1.19
CA PHE A 70 -12.50 6.99 1.54
C PHE A 70 -12.14 7.01 3.03
N ARG A 71 -12.92 7.72 3.84
CA ARG A 71 -12.67 7.79 5.28
C ARG A 71 -12.83 6.39 5.89
N GLY A 72 -11.81 5.92 6.60
CA GLY A 72 -11.82 4.64 7.24
C GLY A 72 -11.69 3.44 6.29
N ALA A 73 -11.50 3.68 4.99
CA ALA A 73 -11.25 2.61 4.04
C ALA A 73 -9.92 1.91 4.34
N ASP A 74 -9.87 0.59 4.16
CA ASP A 74 -8.60 -0.11 4.28
C ASP A 74 -7.70 0.18 3.06
N SER A 75 -6.41 -0.04 3.23
CA SER A 75 -5.42 0.29 2.19
C SER A 75 -5.58 -0.56 0.93
N GLY A 76 -6.17 -1.74 1.03
CA GLY A 76 -6.49 -2.59 -0.12
C GLY A 76 -7.52 -1.93 -1.03
N VAL A 77 -8.51 -1.26 -0.46
CA VAL A 77 -9.52 -0.50 -1.23
C VAL A 77 -8.85 0.65 -1.96
N LEU A 78 -7.95 1.37 -1.29
CA LEU A 78 -7.22 2.48 -1.90
C LEU A 78 -6.32 1.99 -3.05
N LEU A 79 -5.61 0.89 -2.85
CA LEU A 79 -4.77 0.30 -3.88
C LEU A 79 -5.59 -0.14 -5.10
N ALA A 80 -6.72 -0.78 -4.90
CA ALA A 80 -7.60 -1.20 -5.98
C ALA A 80 -8.10 0.00 -6.80
N GLU A 81 -8.49 1.09 -6.12
CA GLU A 81 -8.93 2.31 -6.80
C GLU A 81 -7.77 2.99 -7.55
N ALA A 82 -6.58 3.02 -6.97
CA ALA A 82 -5.39 3.54 -7.65
C ALA A 82 -5.09 2.75 -8.93
N ALA A 83 -5.14 1.43 -8.85
CA ALA A 83 -4.95 0.57 -10.01
C ALA A 83 -5.99 0.83 -11.11
N ARG A 84 -7.26 1.03 -10.71
CA ARG A 84 -8.31 1.40 -11.65
C ARG A 84 -8.00 2.71 -12.36
N ARG A 85 -7.54 3.73 -11.62
CA ARG A 85 -7.20 5.04 -12.19
C ARG A 85 -6.00 4.96 -13.14
N VAL A 86 -5.00 4.15 -12.80
CA VAL A 86 -3.84 3.90 -13.66
C VAL A 86 -4.26 3.24 -14.98
N ARG A 87 -5.13 2.24 -14.91
CA ARG A 87 -5.66 1.58 -16.12
C ARG A 87 -6.54 2.52 -16.93
N ALA A 88 -7.34 3.35 -16.29
CA ALA A 88 -8.16 4.36 -16.97
C ALA A 88 -7.29 5.40 -17.70
N ALA A 89 -6.08 5.66 -17.22
CA ALA A 89 -5.12 6.53 -17.89
C ALA A 89 -4.39 5.88 -19.07
N GLY A 90 -4.71 4.62 -19.36
CA GLY A 90 -4.17 3.92 -20.53
C GLY A 90 -2.96 3.03 -20.26
N TYR A 91 -2.68 2.73 -18.99
CA TYR A 91 -1.55 1.87 -18.62
C TYR A 91 -2.04 0.54 -18.07
N ASP A 92 -1.16 -0.43 -18.11
CA ASP A 92 -1.37 -1.72 -17.46
C ASP A 92 -0.18 -2.00 -16.54
N ILE A 93 -0.40 -2.86 -15.55
CA ILE A 93 0.61 -3.16 -14.54
C ILE A 93 1.38 -4.40 -14.99
N GLY A 94 2.67 -4.23 -15.28
CA GLY A 94 3.52 -5.32 -15.71
C GLY A 94 3.96 -6.19 -14.55
N ASN A 95 4.57 -5.58 -13.54
CA ASN A 95 4.97 -6.29 -12.32
C ASN A 95 5.17 -5.30 -11.17
N ILE A 96 5.18 -5.83 -9.98
CA ILE A 96 5.49 -5.10 -8.75
C ILE A 96 6.57 -5.88 -8.01
N ASP A 97 7.64 -5.19 -7.63
CA ASP A 97 8.66 -5.73 -6.75
C ASP A 97 8.76 -4.83 -5.53
N SER A 98 8.81 -5.41 -4.35
CA SER A 98 8.78 -4.64 -3.12
C SER A 98 9.62 -5.29 -2.03
N THR A 99 10.13 -4.45 -1.15
CA THR A 99 10.93 -4.86 -0.01
C THR A 99 10.39 -4.20 1.25
N VAL A 100 10.20 -4.99 2.29
CA VAL A 100 9.82 -4.49 3.62
C VAL A 100 11.02 -4.63 4.54
N VAL A 101 11.40 -3.53 5.17
CA VAL A 101 12.50 -3.51 6.14
C VAL A 101 11.91 -3.33 7.54
N GLU A 102 12.14 -4.30 8.41
CA GLU A 102 11.61 -4.29 9.76
C GLU A 102 12.48 -5.17 10.68
N GLN A 103 12.39 -4.95 11.99
CA GLN A 103 13.12 -5.76 12.95
C GLN A 103 12.29 -6.96 13.44
N ALA A 104 11.00 -6.77 13.62
CA ALA A 104 10.05 -7.78 14.07
C ALA A 104 8.63 -7.37 13.67
N PRO A 105 7.71 -8.33 13.46
CA PRO A 105 7.93 -9.78 13.44
C PRO A 105 8.53 -10.27 12.13
N ARG A 106 8.88 -11.56 12.07
CA ARG A 106 9.32 -12.17 10.80
C ARG A 106 8.16 -12.28 9.84
N LEU A 107 8.38 -11.87 8.59
CA LEU A 107 7.33 -11.79 7.59
C LEU A 107 7.33 -12.94 6.58
N ALA A 108 8.38 -13.78 6.55
CA ALA A 108 8.55 -14.79 5.51
C ALA A 108 7.32 -15.70 5.35
N ALA A 109 6.71 -16.13 6.45
CA ALA A 109 5.53 -16.99 6.41
C ALA A 109 4.28 -16.29 5.85
N HIS A 110 4.25 -14.97 5.83
CA HIS A 110 3.11 -14.18 5.39
C HIS A 110 3.23 -13.69 3.95
N ILE A 111 4.40 -13.81 3.33
CA ILE A 111 4.64 -13.31 1.98
C ILE A 111 3.67 -13.91 0.94
N PRO A 112 3.40 -15.24 0.93
CA PRO A 112 2.45 -15.77 -0.04
C PRO A 112 1.05 -15.14 0.04
N ALA A 113 0.55 -14.91 1.26
CA ALA A 113 -0.75 -14.28 1.46
C ALA A 113 -0.73 -12.81 1.02
N MET A 114 0.36 -12.09 1.30
CA MET A 114 0.53 -10.70 0.83
C MET A 114 0.51 -10.62 -0.69
N ARG A 115 1.22 -11.53 -1.36
CA ARG A 115 1.25 -11.57 -2.83
C ARG A 115 -0.14 -11.81 -3.41
N MET A 116 -0.91 -12.70 -2.82
CA MET A 116 -2.28 -12.96 -3.26
C MET A 116 -3.19 -11.76 -3.04
N CYS A 117 -3.03 -11.06 -1.94
CA CYS A 117 -3.83 -9.87 -1.63
C CYS A 117 -3.55 -8.73 -2.61
N ILE A 118 -2.28 -8.54 -2.99
CA ILE A 118 -1.86 -7.46 -3.90
C ILE A 118 -2.24 -7.78 -5.35
N ALA A 119 -2.23 -9.02 -5.72
CA ALA A 119 -2.50 -9.44 -7.09
C ALA A 119 -3.92 -9.12 -7.61
#